data_928f6ee3bca2d4122d00c492a6a6338b
#
_entry.id   928f6ee3bca2d4122d00c492a6a6338b
#
_cell.length_a   1.000
_cell.length_b   1.000
_cell.length_c   1.000
_cell.angle_alpha   90.00
_cell.angle_beta   90.00
_cell.angle_gamma   90.00
#
_symmetry.space_group_name_H-M   'P 1'
#
loop_
_entity.id
_entity.type
_entity.pdbx_description
1 polymer ?
#
loop_
_entity_poly.entity_id
_entity_poly.type
_entity_poly.pdbx_seq_one_letter_code
_entity_poly.pdbx_strand_id
1 'polypeptide(L)'
;MSIDITTSPPISQNGKAPVATHTVYLALGSNMGDRRGNLAAALQRLRDVMEISTISSIYETEPVGYLDQPRFLNAVCRGKTTLSADKLLKYAKDVEVAIGRQSTIRNGPRPIDIDIVFYDDLRITQENLIVPHPRVAERAFVLVPLAEIAPDVIDPVSGKTAQELLNAVSQEGVQRLEPGLRIALDRDIQSGQPAVHVRLGRTGVVGITKAILIGDQEGQQQWFNAAFDLYAGLDASHAGVHMSRFSDALDEVMEDIGNNAWPNIEVLAEYIARTIIEKQEALRAEVHIRTAYPLQRWTPISGRPTQEVYGLLAQAVATKEYSRRLVGVEVEGMVACPCAQDMVHSFARVRLQEEGFPEDVIEKMLDVTPLATHNQRGRATLMIGTDQNLDARDLIDLAESAMSSENYGLLKRPDELYIVNKAHANPRFVEDVAREILRAVIEKYTALSDEAFVWVCQRNEETIHKYDVEAEGWGTFGELRSEILRNASIERHTTREEWLGLTGPAGK
;
A
#
# COMPACT_ATOMS: atom_id res chain seq x y z
N MET A 1 -22.43 -54.07 30.79
CA MET A 1 -21.63 -53.11 31.58
C MET A 1 -20.98 -52.16 30.64
N SER A 2 -21.61 -51.01 30.47
CA SER A 2 -21.17 -49.90 29.60
C SER A 2 -20.17 -49.06 30.36
N ILE A 3 -19.07 -48.70 29.72
CA ILE A 3 -18.14 -47.69 30.24
C ILE A 3 -18.20 -46.52 29.28
N ASP A 4 -18.76 -45.40 29.78
CA ASP A 4 -18.80 -44.09 29.15
C ASP A 4 -17.39 -43.50 29.05
N ILE A 5 -17.02 -43.08 27.86
CA ILE A 5 -15.83 -42.26 27.64
C ILE A 5 -16.31 -40.82 27.50
N THR A 6 -16.14 -40.04 28.56
CA THR A 6 -16.35 -38.60 28.60
C THR A 6 -15.33 -37.90 27.71
N THR A 7 -15.82 -37.26 26.66
CA THR A 7 -15.08 -36.33 25.80
C THR A 7 -14.80 -35.03 26.56
N SER A 8 -13.51 -34.71 26.73
CA SER A 8 -13.08 -33.39 27.19
C SER A 8 -13.40 -32.33 26.15
N PRO A 9 -13.83 -31.12 26.57
CA PRO A 9 -14.08 -30.04 25.63
C PRO A 9 -12.77 -29.48 25.10
N PRO A 10 -12.78 -28.89 23.87
CA PRO A 10 -11.59 -28.31 23.27
C PRO A 10 -11.13 -27.09 24.03
N ILE A 11 -9.83 -27.00 24.25
CA ILE A 11 -9.14 -25.85 24.88
C ILE A 11 -9.34 -24.62 23.97
N SER A 12 -10.07 -23.64 24.48
CA SER A 12 -10.26 -22.31 23.90
C SER A 12 -8.90 -21.58 23.89
N GLN A 13 -8.43 -21.22 22.71
CA GLN A 13 -7.28 -20.35 22.54
C GLN A 13 -7.69 -18.89 22.80
N ASN A 14 -6.91 -18.22 23.64
CA ASN A 14 -6.71 -16.78 23.79
C ASN A 14 -7.94 -15.85 23.68
N GLY A 15 -8.77 -15.87 24.72
CA GLY A 15 -9.67 -14.77 25.02
C GLY A 15 -8.94 -13.65 25.75
N LYS A 16 -8.40 -12.64 25.06
CA LYS A 16 -8.28 -11.30 25.64
C LYS A 16 -9.70 -10.82 25.87
N ALA A 17 -10.06 -10.55 27.14
CA ALA A 17 -11.34 -9.91 27.47
C ALA A 17 -11.46 -8.61 26.67
N PRO A 18 -12.65 -8.27 26.12
CA PRO A 18 -12.82 -7.01 25.41
C PRO A 18 -12.38 -5.86 26.31
N VAL A 19 -11.46 -5.03 25.83
CA VAL A 19 -10.99 -3.87 26.58
C VAL A 19 -12.19 -2.95 26.77
N ALA A 20 -12.54 -2.64 28.02
CA ALA A 20 -13.67 -1.80 28.33
C ALA A 20 -13.46 -0.41 27.72
N THR A 21 -14.42 0.05 26.91
CA THR A 21 -14.41 1.40 26.33
C THR A 21 -15.30 2.32 27.15
N HIS A 22 -14.79 3.52 27.45
CA HIS A 22 -15.44 4.53 28.27
C HIS A 22 -15.91 5.71 27.44
N THR A 23 -17.14 6.20 27.67
CA THR A 23 -17.64 7.43 27.04
C THR A 23 -17.16 8.63 27.84
N VAL A 24 -16.52 9.59 27.16
CA VAL A 24 -15.95 10.76 27.81
C VAL A 24 -16.40 12.06 27.14
N TYR A 25 -16.52 13.12 27.94
CA TYR A 25 -16.79 14.48 27.50
C TYR A 25 -15.64 15.38 27.96
N LEU A 26 -14.96 16.03 27.00
CA LEU A 26 -13.87 16.94 27.28
C LEU A 26 -14.25 18.37 26.88
N ALA A 27 -14.00 19.32 27.76
CA ALA A 27 -14.09 20.74 27.45
C ALA A 27 -12.70 21.28 27.07
N LEU A 28 -12.65 22.01 25.96
CA LEU A 28 -11.46 22.64 25.44
C LEU A 28 -11.64 24.16 25.44
N GLY A 29 -10.61 24.90 25.89
CA GLY A 29 -10.62 26.36 25.94
C GLY A 29 -9.27 26.95 25.51
N SER A 30 -9.27 28.01 24.68
CA SER A 30 -8.07 28.70 24.22
C SER A 30 -8.29 30.22 24.19
N ASN A 31 -7.33 31.02 24.72
CA ASN A 31 -7.40 32.48 24.66
C ASN A 31 -6.06 33.15 24.29
N MET A 32 -5.04 32.39 23.86
CA MET A 32 -3.75 32.91 23.43
C MET A 32 -3.38 32.42 22.02
N GLY A 33 -2.68 33.27 21.27
CA GLY A 33 -2.16 32.95 19.95
C GLY A 33 -3.26 32.62 18.93
N ASP A 34 -3.03 31.64 18.08
CA ASP A 34 -4.04 31.11 17.16
C ASP A 34 -5.02 30.21 17.93
N ARG A 35 -6.01 30.84 18.58
CA ARG A 35 -7.01 30.16 19.41
C ARG A 35 -7.74 29.02 18.66
N ARG A 36 -8.05 29.19 17.35
CA ARG A 36 -8.71 28.13 16.54
C ARG A 36 -7.75 27.01 16.21
N GLY A 37 -6.52 27.35 15.81
CA GLY A 37 -5.48 26.37 15.53
C GLY A 37 -5.12 25.54 16.77
N ASN A 38 -5.10 26.15 17.95
CA ASN A 38 -4.85 25.46 19.23
C ASN A 38 -5.95 24.42 19.55
N LEU A 39 -7.24 24.80 19.36
CA LEU A 39 -8.36 23.85 19.54
C LEU A 39 -8.26 22.69 18.54
N ALA A 40 -7.98 22.98 17.27
CA ALA A 40 -7.83 21.94 16.24
C ALA A 40 -6.66 21.00 16.51
N ALA A 41 -5.49 21.54 16.91
CA ALA A 41 -4.31 20.75 17.27
C ALA A 41 -4.56 19.87 18.50
N ALA A 42 -5.30 20.36 19.49
CA ALA A 42 -5.68 19.57 20.67
C ALA A 42 -6.60 18.40 20.28
N LEU A 43 -7.65 18.65 19.49
CA LEU A 43 -8.56 17.62 19.01
C LEU A 43 -7.85 16.57 18.13
N GLN A 44 -6.89 16.99 17.30
CA GLN A 44 -6.11 16.06 16.49
C GLN A 44 -5.28 15.11 17.36
N ARG A 45 -4.57 15.63 18.37
CA ARG A 45 -3.77 14.80 19.28
C ARG A 45 -4.62 13.89 20.17
N LEU A 46 -5.80 14.36 20.61
CA LEU A 46 -6.70 13.54 21.42
C LEU A 46 -7.20 12.30 20.67
N ARG A 47 -7.21 12.32 19.33
CA ARG A 47 -7.58 11.16 18.51
C ARG A 47 -6.59 9.98 18.61
N ASP A 48 -5.37 10.22 19.06
CA ASP A 48 -4.39 9.14 19.28
C ASP A 48 -4.81 8.20 20.44
N VAL A 49 -5.70 8.67 21.33
CA VAL A 49 -6.10 7.94 22.54
C VAL A 49 -7.62 7.82 22.73
N MET A 50 -8.41 8.46 21.86
CA MET A 50 -9.87 8.39 21.92
C MET A 50 -10.52 8.55 20.55
N GLU A 51 -11.55 7.80 20.33
CA GLU A 51 -12.44 7.93 19.17
C GLU A 51 -13.41 9.08 19.41
N ILE A 52 -13.14 10.26 18.84
CA ILE A 52 -14.03 11.42 18.97
C ILE A 52 -15.22 11.27 18.05
N SER A 53 -16.42 11.12 18.62
CA SER A 53 -17.68 10.94 17.88
C SER A 53 -18.39 12.26 17.54
N THR A 54 -18.27 13.28 18.38
CA THR A 54 -19.00 14.54 18.19
C THR A 54 -18.21 15.70 18.79
N ILE A 55 -18.24 16.87 18.12
CA ILE A 55 -17.66 18.11 18.58
C ILE A 55 -18.72 19.22 18.49
N SER A 56 -18.85 20.06 19.51
CA SER A 56 -19.75 21.22 19.49
C SER A 56 -19.28 22.31 18.51
N SER A 57 -20.14 23.28 18.26
CA SER A 57 -19.71 24.56 17.71
C SER A 57 -18.67 25.24 18.62
N ILE A 58 -17.92 26.17 18.07
CA ILE A 58 -17.00 27.01 18.83
C ILE A 58 -17.78 28.20 19.38
N TYR A 59 -17.59 28.48 20.67
CA TYR A 59 -18.20 29.60 21.37
C TYR A 59 -17.14 30.57 21.84
N GLU A 60 -17.31 31.87 21.56
CA GLU A 60 -16.49 32.89 22.17
C GLU A 60 -17.11 33.33 23.51
N THR A 61 -16.30 33.36 24.57
CA THR A 61 -16.77 33.63 25.92
C THR A 61 -15.87 34.62 26.64
N GLU A 62 -16.43 35.33 27.58
CA GLU A 62 -15.67 36.20 28.48
C GLU A 62 -14.86 35.37 29.45
N PRO A 63 -13.65 35.87 29.88
CA PRO A 63 -12.86 35.19 30.87
C PRO A 63 -13.58 35.13 32.22
N VAL A 64 -13.35 34.06 32.99
CA VAL A 64 -13.88 33.88 34.34
C VAL A 64 -12.75 33.95 35.38
N GLY A 65 -12.91 34.80 36.39
CA GLY A 65 -11.97 34.98 37.48
C GLY A 65 -10.99 36.11 37.22
N TYR A 66 -9.96 35.94 36.42
CA TYR A 66 -9.07 37.02 35.95
C TYR A 66 -9.63 37.62 34.69
N LEU A 67 -10.10 38.86 34.74
CA LEU A 67 -10.85 39.50 33.64
C LEU A 67 -9.96 40.25 32.63
N ASP A 68 -8.74 40.66 33.05
CA ASP A 68 -7.80 41.37 32.19
C ASP A 68 -7.01 40.41 31.29
N GLN A 69 -7.74 39.73 30.41
CA GLN A 69 -7.16 38.79 29.44
C GLN A 69 -8.11 38.65 28.23
N PRO A 70 -7.60 38.16 27.07
CA PRO A 70 -8.43 37.93 25.88
C PRO A 70 -9.57 36.98 26.14
N ARG A 71 -10.66 37.11 25.34
CA ARG A 71 -11.79 36.19 25.33
C ARG A 71 -11.36 34.78 24.91
N PHE A 72 -12.01 33.78 25.49
CA PHE A 72 -11.77 32.38 25.18
C PHE A 72 -12.58 31.93 23.96
N LEU A 73 -12.01 30.99 23.19
CA LEU A 73 -12.78 30.09 22.35
C LEU A 73 -12.94 28.77 23.09
N ASN A 74 -14.18 28.33 23.24
CA ASN A 74 -14.53 27.09 23.94
C ASN A 74 -15.28 26.13 23.01
N ALA A 75 -15.02 24.82 23.19
CA ALA A 75 -15.75 23.75 22.55
C ALA A 75 -15.79 22.54 23.51
N VAL A 76 -16.78 21.66 23.29
CA VAL A 76 -16.84 20.35 23.97
C VAL A 76 -16.79 19.25 22.94
N CYS A 77 -16.06 18.19 23.20
CA CYS A 77 -16.09 16.97 22.39
C CYS A 77 -16.56 15.76 23.22
N ARG A 78 -17.22 14.84 22.53
CA ARG A 78 -17.63 13.53 23.05
C ARG A 78 -16.85 12.46 22.30
N GLY A 79 -16.40 11.42 22.99
CA GLY A 79 -15.74 10.28 22.35
C GLY A 79 -15.67 9.06 23.25
N LYS A 80 -15.04 8.01 22.74
CA LYS A 80 -14.77 6.77 23.48
C LYS A 80 -13.27 6.57 23.64
N THR A 81 -12.84 6.06 24.78
CA THR A 81 -11.44 5.75 25.07
C THR A 81 -11.33 4.45 25.87
N THR A 82 -10.21 3.78 25.72
CA THR A 82 -9.81 2.63 26.56
C THR A 82 -8.91 3.04 27.71
N LEU A 83 -8.49 4.31 27.79
CA LEU A 83 -7.68 4.82 28.89
C LEU A 83 -8.53 5.02 30.14
N SER A 84 -7.96 4.70 31.32
CA SER A 84 -8.54 5.13 32.59
C SER A 84 -8.56 6.65 32.70
N ALA A 85 -9.45 7.19 33.54
CA ALA A 85 -9.59 8.64 33.72
C ALA A 85 -8.28 9.34 34.10
N ASP A 86 -7.44 8.72 34.96
CA ASP A 86 -6.12 9.24 35.34
C ASP A 86 -5.14 9.30 34.17
N LYS A 87 -5.12 8.25 33.34
CA LYS A 87 -4.28 8.21 32.13
C LYS A 87 -4.75 9.22 31.11
N LEU A 88 -6.06 9.38 30.91
CA LEU A 88 -6.64 10.37 30.04
C LEU A 88 -6.31 11.79 30.50
N LEU A 89 -6.41 12.09 31.81
CA LEU A 89 -6.00 13.38 32.38
C LEU A 89 -4.54 13.65 32.09
N LYS A 90 -3.66 12.68 32.38
CA LYS A 90 -2.24 12.81 32.08
C LYS A 90 -1.98 13.14 30.63
N TYR A 91 -2.60 12.40 29.73
CA TYR A 91 -2.46 12.63 28.28
C TYR A 91 -2.98 14.02 27.87
N ALA A 92 -4.13 14.47 28.41
CA ALA A 92 -4.64 15.82 28.17
C ALA A 92 -3.64 16.90 28.62
N LYS A 93 -2.98 16.73 29.77
CA LYS A 93 -1.95 17.66 30.23
C LYS A 93 -0.67 17.61 29.38
N ASP A 94 -0.27 16.45 28.88
CA ASP A 94 0.83 16.32 27.94
C ASP A 94 0.52 17.03 26.62
N VAL A 95 -0.72 16.96 26.12
CA VAL A 95 -1.21 17.70 24.94
C VAL A 95 -1.15 19.22 25.18
N GLU A 96 -1.60 19.70 26.34
CA GLU A 96 -1.51 21.12 26.70
C GLU A 96 -0.07 21.64 26.65
N VAL A 97 0.87 20.89 27.22
CA VAL A 97 2.31 21.23 27.19
C VAL A 97 2.84 21.24 25.76
N ALA A 98 2.48 20.25 24.95
CA ALA A 98 2.92 20.13 23.55
C ALA A 98 2.40 21.28 22.66
N ILE A 99 1.27 21.91 23.00
CA ILE A 99 0.73 23.10 22.32
C ILE A 99 1.33 24.40 22.85
N GLY A 100 2.19 24.33 23.88
CA GLY A 100 2.92 25.47 24.37
C GLY A 100 2.38 26.06 25.69
N ARG A 101 1.56 25.30 26.45
CA ARG A 101 1.13 25.73 27.78
C ARG A 101 2.31 25.81 28.74
N GLN A 102 2.47 26.98 29.33
CA GLN A 102 3.45 27.22 30.42
C GLN A 102 2.72 27.44 31.73
N SER A 103 3.43 27.23 32.83
CA SER A 103 2.90 27.53 34.17
C SER A 103 2.74 29.05 34.32
N THR A 104 1.50 29.50 34.48
CA THR A 104 1.13 30.92 34.65
C THR A 104 0.29 31.09 35.92
N ILE A 105 -0.15 32.34 36.17
CA ILE A 105 -1.07 32.65 37.28
C ILE A 105 -2.39 31.81 37.15
N ARG A 106 -2.97 31.47 38.28
CA ARG A 106 -4.24 30.73 38.32
C ARG A 106 -5.33 31.49 37.56
N ASN A 107 -6.04 30.77 36.62
CA ASN A 107 -7.02 31.31 35.68
C ASN A 107 -6.45 32.36 34.69
N GLY A 108 -5.13 32.42 34.50
CA GLY A 108 -4.49 33.28 33.51
C GLY A 108 -4.65 32.83 32.07
N PRO A 109 -4.14 33.63 31.11
CA PRO A 109 -4.20 33.30 29.69
C PRO A 109 -3.39 32.09 29.35
N ARG A 110 -3.89 31.26 28.37
CA ARG A 110 -3.26 29.99 27.97
C ARG A 110 -3.59 29.60 26.54
N PRO A 111 -2.63 28.96 25.84
CA PRO A 111 -2.85 28.48 24.49
C PRO A 111 -3.99 27.45 24.42
N ILE A 112 -4.04 26.55 25.39
CA ILE A 112 -5.09 25.50 25.47
C ILE A 112 -5.32 25.05 26.92
N ASP A 113 -6.53 24.68 27.23
CA ASP A 113 -7.00 24.07 28.48
C ASP A 113 -7.89 22.89 28.12
N ILE A 114 -7.66 21.71 28.71
CA ILE A 114 -8.44 20.49 28.44
C ILE A 114 -8.89 19.92 29.79
N ASP A 115 -10.21 19.98 30.03
CA ASP A 115 -10.84 19.49 31.25
C ASP A 115 -11.73 18.27 30.94
N ILE A 116 -11.64 17.22 31.77
CA ILE A 116 -12.58 16.08 31.73
C ILE A 116 -13.88 16.52 32.41
N VAL A 117 -14.95 16.65 31.64
CA VAL A 117 -16.28 17.05 32.14
C VAL A 117 -16.99 15.85 32.74
N PHE A 118 -17.17 14.79 31.95
CA PHE A 118 -17.75 13.53 32.35
C PHE A 118 -16.92 12.35 31.85
N TYR A 119 -16.95 11.25 32.60
CA TYR A 119 -16.33 9.98 32.25
C TYR A 119 -17.29 8.86 32.64
N ASP A 120 -18.03 8.31 31.66
CA ASP A 120 -19.24 7.50 31.88
C ASP A 120 -20.18 8.19 32.87
N ASP A 121 -20.73 7.44 33.82
CA ASP A 121 -21.51 7.91 34.97
C ASP A 121 -20.71 7.93 36.29
N LEU A 122 -19.37 7.87 36.19
CA LEU A 122 -18.50 7.73 37.33
C LEU A 122 -18.38 9.02 38.14
N ARG A 123 -18.28 8.85 39.45
CA ARG A 123 -17.87 9.90 40.42
C ARG A 123 -16.47 9.60 40.91
N ILE A 124 -15.51 10.43 40.52
CA ILE A 124 -14.11 10.27 40.89
C ILE A 124 -13.74 11.46 41.77
N THR A 125 -13.18 11.19 42.95
CA THR A 125 -12.66 12.22 43.88
C THR A 125 -11.26 11.78 44.32
N GLN A 126 -10.27 12.28 43.59
CA GLN A 126 -8.85 12.05 43.86
C GLN A 126 -8.15 13.41 44.02
N GLU A 127 -6.94 13.42 44.57
CA GLU A 127 -6.18 14.65 44.82
C GLU A 127 -6.01 15.51 43.55
N ASN A 128 -5.79 14.87 42.39
CA ASN A 128 -5.51 15.54 41.12
C ASN A 128 -6.61 15.39 40.08
N LEU A 129 -7.71 14.64 40.37
CA LEU A 129 -8.80 14.36 39.42
C LEU A 129 -10.15 14.31 40.12
N ILE A 130 -11.02 15.23 39.77
CA ILE A 130 -12.40 15.23 40.22
C ILE A 130 -13.31 15.19 38.98
N VAL A 131 -14.12 14.13 38.87
CA VAL A 131 -15.08 13.92 37.75
C VAL A 131 -16.43 13.58 38.39
N PRO A 132 -17.51 14.21 38.03
CA PRO A 132 -17.65 15.42 37.17
C PRO A 132 -16.80 16.60 37.62
N HIS A 133 -16.41 17.44 36.63
CA HIS A 133 -15.64 18.64 36.96
C HIS A 133 -16.41 19.49 38.01
N PRO A 134 -15.81 19.88 39.16
CA PRO A 134 -16.55 20.41 40.32
C PRO A 134 -17.45 21.61 40.05
N ARG A 135 -17.10 22.38 39.03
CA ARG A 135 -17.82 23.62 38.65
C ARG A 135 -18.58 23.50 37.35
N VAL A 136 -18.86 22.29 36.83
CA VAL A 136 -19.58 22.12 35.58
C VAL A 136 -20.96 22.77 35.61
N ALA A 137 -21.67 22.62 36.74
CA ALA A 137 -23.04 23.14 36.90
C ALA A 137 -23.12 24.70 36.96
N GLU A 138 -21.97 25.41 37.08
CA GLU A 138 -21.93 26.86 37.17
C GLU A 138 -21.34 27.53 35.92
N ARG A 139 -20.83 26.72 34.96
CA ARG A 139 -20.03 27.22 33.84
C ARG A 139 -20.83 27.19 32.52
N ALA A 140 -21.47 28.29 32.18
CA ALA A 140 -22.20 28.40 30.90
C ALA A 140 -21.30 28.11 29.67
N PHE A 141 -20.00 28.49 29.69
CA PHE A 141 -19.07 28.24 28.61
C PHE A 141 -18.72 26.75 28.38
N VAL A 142 -19.07 25.87 29.35
CA VAL A 142 -19.01 24.39 29.23
C VAL A 142 -20.40 23.85 28.92
N LEU A 143 -21.44 24.33 29.62
CA LEU A 143 -22.81 23.79 29.52
C LEU A 143 -23.45 24.08 28.14
N VAL A 144 -23.21 25.26 27.57
CA VAL A 144 -23.76 25.62 26.25
C VAL A 144 -23.26 24.65 25.16
N PRO A 145 -21.94 24.47 24.97
CA PRO A 145 -21.44 23.50 23.97
C PRO A 145 -21.73 22.04 24.35
N LEU A 146 -21.83 21.70 25.63
CA LEU A 146 -22.21 20.35 26.06
C LEU A 146 -23.65 20.02 25.71
N ALA A 147 -24.58 20.92 26.00
CA ALA A 147 -26.02 20.74 25.69
C ALA A 147 -26.30 20.72 24.17
N GLU A 148 -25.42 21.39 23.36
CA GLU A 148 -25.50 21.30 21.89
C GLU A 148 -25.31 19.87 21.40
N ILE A 149 -24.38 19.08 21.98
CA ILE A 149 -24.00 17.76 21.49
C ILE A 149 -24.58 16.61 22.31
N ALA A 150 -25.00 16.87 23.55
CA ALA A 150 -25.50 15.85 24.48
C ALA A 150 -26.48 16.49 25.50
N PRO A 151 -27.68 17.00 25.07
CA PRO A 151 -28.58 17.68 25.95
C PRO A 151 -29.11 16.77 27.09
N ASP A 152 -29.19 15.45 26.82
CA ASP A 152 -29.74 14.46 27.74
C ASP A 152 -28.69 13.78 28.63
N VAL A 153 -27.41 14.13 28.50
CA VAL A 153 -26.36 13.55 29.37
C VAL A 153 -26.60 13.97 30.81
N ILE A 154 -26.62 12.99 31.72
CA ILE A 154 -26.93 13.20 33.12
C ILE A 154 -25.65 13.50 33.89
N ASP A 155 -25.62 14.59 34.66
CA ASP A 155 -24.58 14.82 35.65
C ASP A 155 -24.81 13.82 36.82
N PRO A 156 -23.86 12.90 37.02
CA PRO A 156 -24.03 11.86 38.04
C PRO A 156 -24.10 12.41 39.48
N VAL A 157 -23.66 13.67 39.72
CA VAL A 157 -23.71 14.28 41.04
C VAL A 157 -25.11 14.88 41.36
N SER A 158 -25.62 15.68 40.45
CA SER A 158 -26.93 16.35 40.67
C SER A 158 -28.14 15.54 40.16
N GLY A 159 -27.90 14.55 39.28
CA GLY A 159 -28.96 13.79 38.63
C GLY A 159 -29.74 14.58 37.56
N LYS A 160 -29.25 15.79 37.19
CA LYS A 160 -29.87 16.65 36.18
C LYS A 160 -29.21 16.43 34.82
N THR A 161 -29.97 16.65 33.77
CA THR A 161 -29.42 16.63 32.40
C THR A 161 -28.62 17.89 32.12
N ALA A 162 -27.74 17.84 31.12
CA ALA A 162 -26.96 19.01 30.68
C ALA A 162 -27.89 20.18 30.29
N GLN A 163 -29.03 19.90 29.68
CA GLN A 163 -30.04 20.90 29.33
C GLN A 163 -30.66 21.54 30.57
N GLU A 164 -31.00 20.74 31.59
CA GLU A 164 -31.55 21.26 32.85
C GLU A 164 -30.52 22.12 33.61
N LEU A 165 -29.26 21.72 33.63
CA LEU A 165 -28.18 22.52 34.19
C LEU A 165 -28.00 23.83 33.44
N LEU A 166 -28.03 23.80 32.10
CA LEU A 166 -27.92 24.97 31.27
C LEU A 166 -29.05 25.97 31.54
N ASN A 167 -30.28 25.49 31.71
CA ASN A 167 -31.43 26.34 32.00
C ASN A 167 -31.33 27.05 33.36
N ALA A 168 -30.46 26.58 34.26
CA ALA A 168 -30.26 27.14 35.60
C ALA A 168 -29.14 28.22 35.66
N VAL A 169 -28.38 28.43 34.58
CA VAL A 169 -27.26 29.36 34.53
C VAL A 169 -27.49 30.48 33.51
N SER A 170 -26.95 31.68 33.78
CA SER A 170 -26.93 32.76 32.77
C SER A 170 -26.01 32.39 31.62
N GLN A 171 -26.48 32.57 30.40
CA GLN A 171 -25.72 32.40 29.17
C GLN A 171 -25.16 33.70 28.63
N GLU A 172 -25.25 34.80 29.40
CA GLU A 172 -24.70 36.08 29.04
C GLU A 172 -23.19 35.99 28.82
N GLY A 173 -22.68 36.64 27.78
CA GLY A 173 -21.25 36.59 27.40
C GLY A 173 -20.81 35.32 26.67
N VAL A 174 -21.71 34.39 26.35
CA VAL A 174 -21.44 33.20 25.50
C VAL A 174 -22.01 33.44 24.10
N GLN A 175 -21.15 33.63 23.11
CA GLN A 175 -21.54 33.88 21.73
C GLN A 175 -21.11 32.70 20.86
N ARG A 176 -22.05 32.10 20.13
CA ARG A 176 -21.71 31.14 19.10
C ARG A 176 -21.00 31.85 17.95
N LEU A 177 -19.76 31.51 17.70
CA LEU A 177 -19.10 31.87 16.47
C LEU A 177 -19.68 30.99 15.36
N GLU A 178 -20.03 31.63 14.23
CA GLU A 178 -20.75 31.03 13.09
C GLU A 178 -20.57 29.50 12.89
N PRO A 179 -21.57 28.80 12.31
CA PRO A 179 -21.56 27.34 12.19
C PRO A 179 -20.44 26.90 11.22
N GLY A 180 -19.24 26.91 11.69
CA GLY A 180 -18.05 26.74 10.88
C GLY A 180 -17.18 25.57 11.26
N LEU A 181 -17.62 24.62 12.04
CA LEU A 181 -16.97 23.30 12.14
C LEU A 181 -17.90 22.33 12.88
N ARG A 182 -19.13 22.13 12.42
CA ARG A 182 -19.74 20.82 12.56
C ARG A 182 -18.97 19.90 11.61
N ILE A 183 -17.86 19.38 12.05
CA ILE A 183 -17.34 18.16 11.48
C ILE A 183 -18.29 17.09 12.04
N ALA A 184 -19.30 16.74 11.27
CA ALA A 184 -20.04 15.51 11.48
C ALA A 184 -19.06 14.36 11.18
N LEU A 185 -18.25 13.98 12.18
CA LEU A 185 -17.24 12.92 12.08
C LEU A 185 -17.87 11.53 11.96
N ASP A 186 -19.17 11.44 12.22
CA ASP A 186 -19.99 10.24 12.23
C ASP A 186 -20.80 10.03 10.94
N ARG A 187 -20.73 10.96 9.98
CA ARG A 187 -21.42 10.80 8.70
C ARG A 187 -20.51 10.06 7.73
N ASP A 188 -20.74 8.79 7.55
CA ASP A 188 -20.14 7.97 6.50
C ASP A 188 -20.70 8.40 5.13
N ILE A 189 -20.01 9.34 4.48
CA ILE A 189 -20.42 9.86 3.16
C ILE A 189 -20.14 8.82 2.07
N GLN A 190 -19.12 7.98 2.28
CA GLN A 190 -18.68 6.97 1.32
C GLN A 190 -19.70 5.84 1.18
N SER A 191 -20.39 5.47 2.26
CA SER A 191 -21.48 4.48 2.24
C SER A 191 -22.80 5.05 1.67
N GLY A 192 -22.86 6.36 1.39
CA GLY A 192 -24.00 7.01 0.76
C GLY A 192 -24.19 6.58 -0.71
N GLN A 193 -25.33 6.93 -1.28
CA GLN A 193 -25.57 6.70 -2.70
C GLN A 193 -24.84 7.77 -3.56
N PRO A 194 -24.16 7.38 -4.65
CA PRO A 194 -23.53 8.33 -5.56
C PRO A 194 -24.59 9.08 -6.37
N ALA A 195 -24.24 10.30 -6.83
CA ALA A 195 -25.09 11.06 -7.75
C ALA A 195 -25.24 10.38 -9.12
N VAL A 196 -24.26 9.55 -9.52
CA VAL A 196 -24.26 8.77 -10.75
C VAL A 196 -24.02 7.32 -10.39
N HIS A 197 -24.99 6.46 -10.66
CA HIS A 197 -24.96 5.03 -10.32
C HIS A 197 -24.17 4.23 -11.37
N VAL A 198 -22.83 4.28 -11.27
CA VAL A 198 -21.93 3.52 -12.14
C VAL A 198 -20.93 2.75 -11.28
N ARG A 199 -20.79 1.45 -11.56
CA ARG A 199 -19.77 0.60 -10.95
C ARG A 199 -18.39 1.04 -11.39
N LEU A 200 -17.44 1.16 -10.43
CA LEU A 200 -16.04 1.41 -10.72
C LEU A 200 -15.23 0.12 -10.52
N GLY A 201 -14.48 -0.26 -11.54
CA GLY A 201 -13.66 -1.47 -11.49
C GLY A 201 -12.51 -1.38 -10.50
N ARG A 202 -11.90 -0.18 -10.36
CA ARG A 202 -10.74 0.08 -9.50
C ARG A 202 -10.84 1.46 -8.90
N THR A 203 -10.77 1.53 -7.58
CA THR A 203 -10.68 2.78 -6.80
C THR A 203 -9.73 2.53 -5.65
N GLY A 204 -8.76 3.41 -5.42
CA GLY A 204 -7.79 3.14 -4.35
C GLY A 204 -6.68 4.18 -4.24
N VAL A 205 -5.58 3.80 -3.64
CA VAL A 205 -4.40 4.62 -3.40
C VAL A 205 -3.20 4.07 -4.17
N VAL A 206 -2.34 4.95 -4.68
CA VAL A 206 -1.19 4.58 -5.51
C VAL A 206 0.08 5.24 -5.00
N GLY A 207 1.23 4.56 -5.18
CA GLY A 207 2.54 5.09 -4.87
C GLY A 207 2.85 5.19 -3.37
N ILE A 208 2.17 4.43 -2.51
CA ILE A 208 2.55 4.35 -1.10
C ILE A 208 3.89 3.63 -1.00
N THR A 209 4.86 4.23 -0.31
CA THR A 209 6.18 3.61 -0.11
C THR A 209 6.33 3.13 1.34
N LYS A 210 6.71 1.87 1.53
CA LYS A 210 7.00 1.26 2.84
C LYS A 210 8.24 0.37 2.77
N ALA A 211 8.94 0.27 3.90
CA ALA A 211 9.99 -0.73 4.07
C ALA A 211 9.36 -2.08 4.42
N ILE A 212 9.76 -3.14 3.71
CA ILE A 212 9.29 -4.51 3.92
C ILE A 212 10.47 -5.45 4.17
N LEU A 213 10.26 -6.47 4.99
CA LEU A 213 11.24 -7.51 5.28
C LEU A 213 10.81 -8.81 4.58
N ILE A 214 11.60 -9.26 3.63
CA ILE A 214 11.35 -10.50 2.88
C ILE A 214 12.43 -11.52 3.22
N GLY A 215 12.04 -12.76 3.49
CA GLY A 215 12.94 -13.90 3.60
C GLY A 215 13.16 -14.56 2.24
N ASP A 216 14.31 -15.22 2.06
CA ASP A 216 14.53 -16.10 0.94
C ASP A 216 14.37 -17.58 1.34
N GLN A 217 14.49 -18.48 0.37
CA GLN A 217 14.38 -19.93 0.62
C GLN A 217 15.54 -20.49 1.46
N GLU A 218 16.64 -19.74 1.59
CA GLU A 218 17.81 -20.09 2.39
C GLU A 218 17.71 -19.54 3.83
N GLY A 219 16.61 -18.81 4.16
CA GLY A 219 16.36 -18.22 5.47
C GLY A 219 17.06 -16.88 5.71
N GLN A 220 17.67 -16.28 4.66
CA GLN A 220 18.21 -14.94 4.76
C GLN A 220 17.07 -13.93 4.65
N GLN A 221 17.19 -12.85 5.40
CA GLN A 221 16.19 -11.78 5.43
C GLN A 221 16.78 -10.50 4.88
N GLN A 222 16.02 -9.81 4.03
CA GLN A 222 16.46 -8.57 3.42
C GLN A 222 15.36 -7.51 3.48
N TRP A 223 15.75 -6.28 3.80
CA TRP A 223 14.87 -5.10 3.75
C TRP A 223 14.80 -4.54 2.35
N PHE A 224 13.57 -4.26 1.91
CA PHE A 224 13.26 -3.62 0.64
C PHE A 224 12.44 -2.36 0.86
N ASN A 225 12.70 -1.34 0.04
CA ASN A 225 11.85 -0.15 -0.02
C ASN A 225 10.85 -0.33 -1.18
N ALA A 226 9.64 -0.74 -0.86
CA ALA A 226 8.63 -1.13 -1.84
C ALA A 226 7.58 -0.06 -2.06
N ALA A 227 7.15 0.12 -3.31
CA ALA A 227 6.02 0.93 -3.70
C ALA A 227 4.76 0.04 -3.83
N PHE A 228 3.64 0.53 -3.31
CA PHE A 228 2.36 -0.16 -3.25
C PHE A 228 1.28 0.63 -3.98
N ASP A 229 0.53 -0.05 -4.83
CA ASP A 229 -0.74 0.42 -5.38
C ASP A 229 -1.85 -0.51 -4.89
N LEU A 230 -2.85 0.05 -4.21
CA LEU A 230 -3.91 -0.69 -3.54
C LEU A 230 -5.26 -0.26 -4.10
N TYR A 231 -6.07 -1.22 -4.53
CA TYR A 231 -7.36 -0.93 -5.15
C TYR A 231 -8.47 -1.81 -4.59
N ALA A 232 -9.69 -1.28 -4.60
CA ALA A 232 -10.93 -2.01 -4.36
C ALA A 232 -11.92 -1.78 -5.50
N GLY A 233 -12.71 -2.78 -5.82
CA GLY A 233 -13.86 -2.66 -6.72
C GLY A 233 -15.01 -2.00 -5.99
N LEU A 234 -15.57 -0.92 -6.57
CA LEU A 234 -16.66 -0.16 -5.97
C LEU A 234 -17.98 -0.49 -6.68
N ASP A 235 -18.97 -0.93 -5.89
CA ASP A 235 -20.33 -1.15 -6.36
C ASP A 235 -21.04 0.17 -6.71
N ALA A 236 -22.02 0.11 -7.60
CA ALA A 236 -22.79 1.28 -8.03
C ALA A 236 -23.67 1.91 -6.92
N SER A 237 -23.84 1.22 -5.81
CA SER A 237 -24.62 1.70 -4.66
C SER A 237 -23.81 2.52 -3.66
N HIS A 238 -22.47 2.55 -3.77
CA HIS A 238 -21.59 3.23 -2.83
C HIS A 238 -20.93 4.46 -3.49
N ALA A 239 -20.94 5.60 -2.79
CA ALA A 239 -20.35 6.85 -3.27
C ALA A 239 -18.82 6.81 -3.32
N GLY A 240 -18.17 6.01 -2.47
CA GLY A 240 -16.72 5.93 -2.43
C GLY A 240 -16.18 4.81 -1.53
N VAL A 241 -14.86 4.62 -1.56
CA VAL A 241 -14.12 3.79 -0.62
C VAL A 241 -13.49 4.66 0.47
N HIS A 242 -13.26 4.10 1.64
CA HIS A 242 -12.55 4.77 2.72
C HIS A 242 -11.04 4.72 2.46
N MET A 243 -10.46 5.82 1.99
CA MET A 243 -9.04 5.88 1.64
C MET A 243 -8.12 5.57 2.84
N SER A 244 -8.51 5.99 4.07
CA SER A 244 -7.78 5.65 5.30
C SER A 244 -7.71 4.16 5.57
N ARG A 245 -8.76 3.38 5.25
CA ARG A 245 -8.77 1.93 5.46
C ARG A 245 -7.73 1.18 4.62
N PHE A 246 -7.27 1.75 3.49
CA PHE A 246 -6.14 1.19 2.74
C PHE A 246 -4.83 1.37 3.50
N SER A 247 -4.60 2.57 4.06
CA SER A 247 -3.43 2.83 4.89
C SER A 247 -3.46 1.99 6.16
N ASP A 248 -4.61 1.92 6.84
CA ASP A 248 -4.80 1.11 8.04
C ASP A 248 -4.56 -0.39 7.76
N ALA A 249 -5.01 -0.90 6.59
CA ALA A 249 -4.76 -2.27 6.17
C ALA A 249 -3.26 -2.52 5.97
N LEU A 250 -2.56 -1.58 5.34
CA LEU A 250 -1.13 -1.68 5.10
C LEU A 250 -0.33 -1.54 6.40
N ASP A 251 -0.69 -0.60 7.27
CA ASP A 251 0.01 -0.36 8.53
C ASP A 251 -0.14 -1.54 9.51
N GLU A 252 -1.32 -2.17 9.59
CA GLU A 252 -1.54 -3.40 10.35
C GLU A 252 -0.65 -4.55 9.86
N VAL A 253 -0.57 -4.73 8.54
CA VAL A 253 0.32 -5.73 7.94
C VAL A 253 1.78 -5.41 8.24
N MET A 254 2.16 -4.10 8.26
CA MET A 254 3.53 -3.67 8.59
C MET A 254 3.86 -3.85 10.09
N GLU A 255 2.90 -3.70 10.99
CA GLU A 255 3.08 -3.97 12.43
C GLU A 255 3.35 -5.46 12.69
N ASP A 256 2.67 -6.36 11.98
CA ASP A 256 2.91 -7.80 12.05
C ASP A 256 4.32 -8.19 11.55
N ILE A 257 4.90 -7.41 10.62
CA ILE A 257 6.29 -7.56 10.12
C ILE A 257 7.34 -7.31 11.23
N GLY A 258 7.04 -6.53 12.26
CA GLY A 258 7.98 -6.23 13.36
C GLY A 258 8.57 -7.48 14.04
N ASN A 259 8.02 -8.68 13.77
CA ASN A 259 8.43 -9.94 14.39
C ASN A 259 8.79 -11.07 13.41
N ASN A 260 8.36 -11.03 12.13
CA ASN A 260 8.62 -12.09 11.15
C ASN A 260 8.74 -11.57 9.72
N ALA A 261 9.78 -12.01 8.97
CA ALA A 261 9.90 -11.74 7.56
C ALA A 261 8.80 -12.46 6.75
N TRP A 262 8.28 -11.82 5.72
CA TRP A 262 7.40 -12.47 4.76
C TRP A 262 8.20 -13.45 3.90
N PRO A 263 7.63 -14.63 3.56
CA PRO A 263 8.35 -15.64 2.79
C PRO A 263 8.69 -15.12 1.36
N ASN A 264 7.83 -14.29 0.78
CA ASN A 264 8.03 -13.66 -0.52
C ASN A 264 7.03 -12.51 -0.73
N ILE A 265 7.27 -11.71 -1.78
CA ILE A 265 6.53 -10.47 -2.04
C ILE A 265 5.11 -10.72 -2.55
N GLU A 266 4.86 -11.82 -3.29
CA GLU A 266 3.55 -12.15 -3.83
C GLU A 266 2.59 -12.68 -2.74
N VAL A 267 3.11 -13.36 -1.72
CA VAL A 267 2.32 -13.76 -0.55
C VAL A 267 1.93 -12.54 0.27
N LEU A 268 2.84 -11.58 0.44
CA LEU A 268 2.53 -10.29 1.06
C LEU A 268 1.43 -9.56 0.29
N ALA A 269 1.52 -9.49 -1.05
CA ALA A 269 0.51 -8.85 -1.89
C ALA A 269 -0.87 -9.51 -1.73
N GLU A 270 -0.92 -10.84 -1.70
CA GLU A 270 -2.15 -11.59 -1.51
C GLU A 270 -2.76 -11.34 -0.13
N TYR A 271 -1.95 -11.33 0.92
CA TYR A 271 -2.41 -11.07 2.28
C TYR A 271 -3.01 -9.67 2.41
N ILE A 272 -2.33 -8.64 1.88
CA ILE A 272 -2.85 -7.27 1.85
C ILE A 272 -4.18 -7.21 1.07
N ALA A 273 -4.29 -7.89 -0.08
CA ALA A 273 -5.52 -7.90 -0.85
C ALA A 273 -6.70 -8.51 -0.07
N ARG A 274 -6.49 -9.59 0.68
CA ARG A 274 -7.50 -10.20 1.56
C ARG A 274 -7.88 -9.27 2.71
N THR A 275 -6.91 -8.60 3.35
CA THR A 275 -7.16 -7.61 4.42
C THR A 275 -7.99 -6.43 3.91
N ILE A 276 -7.75 -5.96 2.68
CA ILE A 276 -8.56 -4.90 2.06
C ILE A 276 -10.01 -5.36 1.85
N ILE A 277 -10.24 -6.61 1.40
CA ILE A 277 -11.61 -7.16 1.25
C ILE A 277 -12.38 -7.08 2.57
N GLU A 278 -11.74 -7.47 3.67
CA GLU A 278 -12.36 -7.46 4.99
C GLU A 278 -12.64 -6.03 5.49
N LYS A 279 -11.66 -5.14 5.41
CA LYS A 279 -11.76 -3.77 5.93
C LYS A 279 -12.68 -2.85 5.10
N GLN A 280 -12.71 -3.01 3.79
CA GLN A 280 -13.52 -2.20 2.87
C GLN A 280 -14.90 -2.81 2.60
N GLU A 281 -15.16 -4.05 3.02
CA GLU A 281 -16.32 -4.85 2.62
C GLU A 281 -16.48 -4.92 1.08
N ALA A 282 -15.34 -4.84 0.39
CA ALA A 282 -15.28 -4.77 -1.07
C ALA A 282 -15.59 -6.13 -1.71
N LEU A 283 -16.10 -6.09 -2.94
CA LEU A 283 -16.32 -7.31 -3.73
C LEU A 283 -14.99 -7.88 -4.24
N ARG A 284 -14.02 -7.01 -4.48
CA ARG A 284 -12.71 -7.35 -5.02
C ARG A 284 -11.68 -6.34 -4.53
N ALA A 285 -10.47 -6.82 -4.24
CA ALA A 285 -9.28 -6.00 -4.01
C ALA A 285 -8.15 -6.42 -4.96
N GLU A 286 -7.30 -5.45 -5.30
CA GLU A 286 -6.13 -5.65 -6.15
C GLU A 286 -4.94 -4.91 -5.53
N VAL A 287 -3.79 -5.57 -5.47
CA VAL A 287 -2.56 -5.06 -4.87
C VAL A 287 -1.42 -5.25 -5.85
N HIS A 288 -0.67 -4.17 -6.09
CA HIS A 288 0.58 -4.22 -6.84
C HIS A 288 1.71 -3.79 -5.92
N ILE A 289 2.80 -4.53 -5.93
CA ILE A 289 4.02 -4.19 -5.21
C ILE A 289 5.17 -4.16 -6.20
N ARG A 290 6.00 -3.13 -6.12
CA ARG A 290 7.23 -3.02 -6.89
C ARG A 290 8.37 -2.61 -5.98
N THR A 291 9.52 -3.29 -6.13
CA THR A 291 10.75 -2.94 -5.41
C THR A 291 11.99 -3.21 -6.24
N ALA A 292 13.09 -2.57 -5.85
CA ALA A 292 14.42 -2.86 -6.40
C ALA A 292 15.00 -4.11 -5.73
N TYR A 293 15.45 -5.07 -6.52
CA TYR A 293 16.05 -6.33 -6.08
C TYR A 293 17.54 -6.36 -6.40
N PRO A 294 18.43 -6.11 -5.43
CA PRO A 294 19.87 -6.18 -5.64
C PRO A 294 20.34 -7.62 -5.66
N LEU A 295 21.11 -7.98 -6.69
CA LEU A 295 21.67 -9.30 -6.86
C LEU A 295 23.18 -9.21 -7.14
N GLN A 296 23.97 -10.04 -6.45
CA GLN A 296 25.40 -10.17 -6.71
C GLN A 296 25.61 -10.96 -8.00
N ARG A 297 26.33 -10.38 -8.95
CA ARG A 297 26.73 -10.99 -10.20
C ARG A 297 28.26 -11.00 -10.34
N TRP A 298 28.77 -11.76 -11.29
CA TRP A 298 30.19 -11.79 -11.65
C TRP A 298 30.35 -11.50 -13.13
N THR A 299 31.30 -10.65 -13.48
CA THR A 299 31.57 -10.33 -14.87
C THR A 299 32.08 -11.58 -15.59
N PRO A 300 31.76 -11.76 -16.91
CA PRO A 300 31.88 -13.05 -17.59
C PRO A 300 33.32 -13.52 -17.79
N ILE A 301 34.27 -12.63 -17.96
CA ILE A 301 35.68 -12.95 -18.26
C ILE A 301 36.59 -12.59 -17.09
N SER A 302 36.48 -11.39 -16.56
CA SER A 302 37.37 -10.94 -15.47
C SER A 302 36.97 -11.48 -14.09
N GLY A 303 35.79 -12.09 -13.96
CA GLY A 303 35.29 -12.71 -12.72
C GLY A 303 35.17 -11.73 -11.55
N ARG A 304 34.94 -10.45 -11.82
CA ARG A 304 34.80 -9.45 -10.79
C ARG A 304 33.36 -9.41 -10.25
N PRO A 305 33.18 -9.34 -8.94
CA PRO A 305 31.85 -9.16 -8.37
C PRO A 305 31.32 -7.77 -8.70
N THR A 306 30.06 -7.72 -9.10
CA THR A 306 29.28 -6.50 -9.31
C THR A 306 27.89 -6.69 -8.70
N GLN A 307 27.29 -5.62 -8.18
CA GLN A 307 25.91 -5.65 -7.72
C GLN A 307 25.04 -5.07 -8.82
N GLU A 308 24.13 -5.89 -9.33
CA GLU A 308 23.13 -5.49 -10.30
C GLU A 308 21.77 -5.30 -9.58
N VAL A 309 20.94 -4.42 -10.11
CA VAL A 309 19.63 -4.13 -9.50
C VAL A 309 18.53 -4.38 -10.52
N TYR A 310 17.63 -5.27 -10.18
CA TYR A 310 16.49 -5.69 -10.99
C TYR A 310 15.18 -5.17 -10.40
N GLY A 311 14.13 -5.12 -11.20
CA GLY A 311 12.79 -4.92 -10.67
C GLY A 311 12.23 -6.23 -10.13
N LEU A 312 11.68 -6.22 -8.90
CA LEU A 312 10.90 -7.32 -8.35
C LEU A 312 9.45 -6.86 -8.22
N LEU A 313 8.53 -7.62 -8.80
CA LEU A 313 7.14 -7.26 -8.97
C LEU A 313 6.25 -8.31 -8.31
N ALA A 314 5.17 -7.87 -7.69
CA ALA A 314 4.08 -8.74 -7.30
C ALA A 314 2.73 -8.10 -7.62
N GLN A 315 1.77 -8.92 -8.01
CA GLN A 315 0.39 -8.54 -8.17
C GLN A 315 -0.48 -9.59 -7.48
N ALA A 316 -1.50 -9.15 -6.76
CA ALA A 316 -2.51 -10.05 -6.21
C ALA A 316 -3.91 -9.49 -6.40
N VAL A 317 -4.85 -10.39 -6.64
CA VAL A 317 -6.29 -10.09 -6.68
C VAL A 317 -6.98 -11.02 -5.70
N ALA A 318 -7.84 -10.47 -4.86
CA ALA A 318 -8.65 -11.23 -3.92
C ALA A 318 -10.14 -10.88 -4.08
N THR A 319 -10.98 -11.87 -3.84
CA THR A 319 -12.44 -11.76 -3.65
C THR A 319 -12.79 -12.48 -2.35
N LYS A 320 -14.07 -12.53 -2.00
CA LYS A 320 -14.53 -13.35 -0.85
C LYS A 320 -14.34 -14.85 -1.07
N GLU A 321 -14.24 -15.30 -2.32
CA GLU A 321 -14.26 -16.71 -2.71
C GLU A 321 -12.89 -17.26 -3.07
N TYR A 322 -12.04 -16.44 -3.69
CA TYR A 322 -10.71 -16.84 -4.15
C TYR A 322 -9.71 -15.69 -4.07
N SER A 323 -8.44 -16.04 -4.18
CA SER A 323 -7.36 -15.11 -4.48
C SER A 323 -6.42 -15.70 -5.52
N ARG A 324 -5.76 -14.84 -6.28
CA ARG A 324 -4.70 -15.18 -7.24
C ARG A 324 -3.55 -14.20 -7.12
N ARG A 325 -2.34 -14.69 -7.30
CA ARG A 325 -1.13 -13.89 -7.20
C ARG A 325 -0.17 -14.16 -8.33
N LEU A 326 0.58 -13.14 -8.71
CA LEU A 326 1.69 -13.23 -9.66
C LEU A 326 2.95 -12.70 -8.98
N VAL A 327 4.06 -13.34 -9.27
CA VAL A 327 5.41 -12.83 -8.99
C VAL A 327 6.11 -12.57 -10.31
N GLY A 328 6.93 -11.55 -10.37
CA GLY A 328 7.64 -11.25 -11.61
C GLY A 328 8.88 -10.42 -11.40
N VAL A 329 9.62 -10.27 -12.49
CA VAL A 329 10.85 -9.50 -12.55
C VAL A 329 10.84 -8.58 -13.76
N GLU A 330 11.59 -7.48 -13.63
CA GLU A 330 11.91 -6.58 -14.72
C GLU A 330 13.44 -6.58 -14.90
N VAL A 331 13.92 -6.94 -16.08
CA VAL A 331 15.32 -7.08 -16.40
C VAL A 331 15.71 -6.27 -17.61
N GLU A 332 16.96 -5.83 -17.66
CA GLU A 332 17.52 -5.14 -18.81
C GLU A 332 18.62 -5.98 -19.46
N GLY A 333 18.71 -5.93 -20.78
CA GLY A 333 19.75 -6.58 -21.53
C GLY A 333 20.02 -5.89 -22.86
N MET A 334 20.96 -6.42 -23.63
CA MET A 334 21.24 -5.97 -24.99
C MET A 334 20.48 -6.83 -26.00
N VAL A 335 19.89 -6.18 -26.99
CA VAL A 335 19.24 -6.84 -28.14
C VAL A 335 19.87 -6.31 -29.43
N ALA A 336 20.36 -7.20 -30.31
CA ALA A 336 20.97 -6.90 -31.58
C ALA A 336 20.01 -7.28 -32.73
N CYS A 337 19.86 -6.40 -33.72
CA CYS A 337 18.87 -6.56 -34.79
C CYS A 337 19.30 -7.57 -35.84
N PRO A 338 18.55 -8.67 -36.10
CA PRO A 338 18.85 -9.63 -37.14
C PRO A 338 18.77 -9.04 -38.57
N CYS A 339 17.73 -8.23 -38.84
CA CYS A 339 17.52 -7.62 -40.15
C CYS A 339 18.70 -6.73 -40.61
N ALA A 340 19.15 -5.85 -39.71
CA ALA A 340 20.25 -4.97 -40.02
C ALA A 340 21.55 -5.76 -40.18
N GLN A 341 21.75 -6.83 -39.43
CA GLN A 341 22.90 -7.71 -39.54
C GLN A 341 22.92 -8.39 -40.92
N ASP A 342 21.80 -8.94 -41.41
CA ASP A 342 21.68 -9.57 -42.72
C ASP A 342 22.04 -8.58 -43.86
N MET A 343 21.55 -7.34 -43.76
CA MET A 343 21.92 -6.29 -44.72
C MET A 343 23.44 -5.96 -44.70
N VAL A 344 24.05 -5.89 -43.52
CA VAL A 344 25.49 -5.64 -43.37
C VAL A 344 26.30 -6.83 -43.91
N HIS A 345 25.84 -8.07 -43.69
CA HIS A 345 26.43 -9.28 -44.29
C HIS A 345 26.35 -9.24 -45.82
N SER A 346 25.22 -8.94 -46.37
CA SER A 346 25.00 -8.83 -47.80
C SER A 346 25.87 -7.74 -48.44
N PHE A 347 25.94 -6.58 -47.78
CA PHE A 347 26.82 -5.49 -48.24
C PHE A 347 28.30 -5.87 -48.17
N ALA A 348 28.76 -6.49 -47.07
CA ALA A 348 30.14 -6.95 -46.94
C ALA A 348 30.51 -7.99 -48.00
N ARG A 349 29.58 -8.93 -48.33
CA ARG A 349 29.77 -9.94 -49.41
C ARG A 349 30.02 -9.25 -50.74
N VAL A 350 29.17 -8.31 -51.14
CA VAL A 350 29.32 -7.55 -52.40
C VAL A 350 30.63 -6.82 -52.45
N ARG A 351 31.05 -6.15 -51.38
CA ARG A 351 32.33 -5.43 -51.28
C ARG A 351 33.52 -6.39 -51.44
N LEU A 352 33.51 -7.55 -50.79
CA LEU A 352 34.55 -8.56 -50.92
C LEU A 352 34.65 -9.16 -52.33
N GLN A 353 33.49 -9.37 -53.01
CA GLN A 353 33.44 -9.79 -54.40
C GLN A 353 34.05 -8.74 -55.34
N GLU A 354 33.73 -7.44 -55.16
CA GLU A 354 34.31 -6.33 -55.93
C GLU A 354 35.85 -6.25 -55.79
N GLU A 355 36.40 -6.61 -54.61
CA GLU A 355 37.83 -6.69 -54.32
C GLU A 355 38.47 -7.99 -54.88
N GLY A 356 37.67 -8.88 -55.51
CA GLY A 356 38.15 -10.06 -56.19
C GLY A 356 38.43 -11.28 -55.32
N PHE A 357 37.88 -11.36 -54.10
CA PHE A 357 38.00 -12.56 -53.29
C PHE A 357 37.14 -13.70 -53.81
N PRO A 358 37.61 -14.96 -53.78
CA PRO A 358 36.83 -16.13 -54.12
C PRO A 358 35.68 -16.35 -53.11
N GLU A 359 34.53 -16.90 -53.58
CA GLU A 359 33.32 -17.06 -52.76
C GLU A 359 33.57 -17.91 -51.51
N ASP A 360 34.33 -19.00 -51.61
CA ASP A 360 34.67 -19.86 -50.47
C ASP A 360 35.53 -19.15 -49.41
N VAL A 361 36.28 -18.15 -49.82
CA VAL A 361 37.05 -17.28 -48.88
C VAL A 361 36.14 -16.26 -48.25
N ILE A 362 35.24 -15.66 -49.02
CA ILE A 362 34.23 -14.68 -48.54
C ILE A 362 33.38 -15.32 -47.44
N GLU A 363 32.84 -16.53 -47.69
CA GLU A 363 32.03 -17.22 -46.69
C GLU A 363 32.81 -17.43 -45.38
N LYS A 364 34.03 -17.95 -45.45
CA LYS A 364 34.89 -18.11 -44.28
C LYS A 364 35.16 -16.79 -43.54
N MET A 365 35.38 -15.70 -44.26
CA MET A 365 35.63 -14.39 -43.67
C MET A 365 34.40 -13.87 -42.93
N LEU A 366 33.22 -14.02 -43.53
CA LEU A 366 31.94 -13.62 -42.91
C LEU A 366 31.59 -14.46 -41.67
N ASP A 367 31.87 -15.77 -41.69
CA ASP A 367 31.66 -16.68 -40.58
C ASP A 367 32.53 -16.37 -39.35
N VAL A 368 33.79 -15.99 -39.57
CA VAL A 368 34.74 -15.78 -38.46
C VAL A 368 34.80 -14.34 -37.97
N THR A 369 34.24 -13.38 -38.74
CA THR A 369 34.29 -11.97 -38.43
C THR A 369 32.96 -11.50 -37.89
N PRO A 370 32.86 -11.11 -36.60
CA PRO A 370 31.64 -10.54 -36.08
C PRO A 370 31.28 -9.25 -36.84
N LEU A 371 30.15 -9.28 -37.55
CA LEU A 371 29.64 -8.09 -38.24
C LEU A 371 28.71 -7.30 -37.32
N ALA A 372 28.98 -6.00 -37.25
CA ALA A 372 28.18 -5.11 -36.45
C ALA A 372 26.77 -4.95 -37.01
N THR A 373 25.81 -4.84 -36.13
CA THR A 373 24.44 -4.40 -36.40
C THR A 373 24.09 -3.33 -35.40
N HIS A 374 22.98 -2.59 -35.59
CA HIS A 374 22.52 -1.75 -34.52
C HIS A 374 22.03 -2.63 -33.36
N ASN A 375 22.24 -2.14 -32.16
CA ASN A 375 21.76 -2.75 -30.94
C ASN A 375 21.07 -1.71 -30.07
N GLN A 376 20.24 -2.17 -29.18
CA GLN A 376 19.41 -1.37 -28.31
C GLN A 376 19.29 -2.03 -26.94
N ARG A 377 18.82 -1.24 -25.97
CA ARG A 377 18.47 -1.75 -24.67
C ARG A 377 17.12 -2.46 -24.77
N GLY A 378 17.11 -3.73 -24.39
CA GLY A 378 15.89 -4.50 -24.19
C GLY A 378 15.47 -4.46 -22.72
N ARG A 379 14.19 -4.30 -22.47
CA ARG A 379 13.56 -4.44 -21.16
C ARG A 379 12.54 -5.56 -21.22
N ALA A 380 12.75 -6.61 -20.44
CA ALA A 380 11.78 -7.71 -20.30
C ALA A 380 11.09 -7.63 -18.96
N THR A 381 9.79 -7.77 -18.96
CA THR A 381 8.98 -8.04 -17.77
C THR A 381 8.42 -9.44 -17.90
N LEU A 382 8.76 -10.30 -16.94
CA LEU A 382 8.24 -11.67 -16.83
C LEU A 382 7.41 -11.77 -15.56
N MET A 383 6.16 -12.22 -15.65
CA MET A 383 5.31 -12.50 -14.49
C MET A 383 4.73 -13.92 -14.57
N ILE A 384 4.76 -14.64 -13.46
CA ILE A 384 4.19 -15.99 -13.35
C ILE A 384 3.15 -16.01 -12.23
N GLY A 385 1.97 -16.53 -12.54
CA GLY A 385 0.87 -16.75 -11.61
C GLY A 385 0.79 -18.20 -11.17
N THR A 386 1.01 -18.45 -9.88
CA THR A 386 1.01 -19.78 -9.28
C THR A 386 0.87 -19.72 -7.77
N ASP A 387 0.45 -20.84 -7.15
CA ASP A 387 0.44 -21.01 -5.70
C ASP A 387 1.81 -21.47 -5.15
N GLN A 388 2.72 -21.86 -6.04
CA GLN A 388 4.07 -22.27 -5.64
C GLN A 388 4.98 -21.06 -5.48
N ASN A 389 5.98 -21.19 -4.59
CA ASN A 389 7.00 -20.16 -4.42
C ASN A 389 8.06 -20.29 -5.52
N LEU A 390 8.33 -19.21 -6.23
CA LEU A 390 9.35 -19.12 -7.27
C LEU A 390 10.52 -18.26 -6.78
N ASP A 391 11.75 -18.62 -7.19
CA ASP A 391 12.93 -17.81 -6.90
C ASP A 391 13.04 -16.68 -7.94
N ALA A 392 13.15 -15.44 -7.47
CA ALA A 392 13.33 -14.28 -8.32
C ALA A 392 14.60 -14.36 -9.18
N ARG A 393 15.69 -14.98 -8.66
CA ARG A 393 16.94 -15.21 -9.41
C ARG A 393 16.71 -16.06 -10.64
N ASP A 394 15.93 -17.12 -10.49
CA ASP A 394 15.58 -17.99 -11.61
C ASP A 394 14.81 -17.26 -12.71
N LEU A 395 13.88 -16.37 -12.32
CA LEU A 395 13.11 -15.56 -13.27
C LEU A 395 14.00 -14.55 -13.98
N ILE A 396 14.93 -13.93 -13.26
CA ILE A 396 15.93 -13.01 -13.83
C ILE A 396 16.79 -13.73 -14.85
N ASP A 397 17.37 -14.89 -14.48
CA ASP A 397 18.24 -15.67 -15.36
C ASP A 397 17.53 -16.13 -16.65
N LEU A 398 16.27 -16.54 -16.54
CA LEU A 398 15.44 -16.89 -17.72
C LEU A 398 15.26 -15.69 -18.65
N ALA A 399 14.88 -14.54 -18.11
CA ALA A 399 14.61 -13.37 -18.93
C ALA A 399 15.90 -12.77 -19.55
N GLU A 400 17.01 -12.73 -18.82
CA GLU A 400 18.30 -12.27 -19.34
C GLU A 400 18.83 -13.19 -20.45
N SER A 401 18.77 -14.52 -20.26
CA SER A 401 19.27 -15.50 -21.22
C SER A 401 18.54 -15.49 -22.57
N ALA A 402 17.32 -14.98 -22.59
CA ALA A 402 16.52 -14.85 -23.81
C ALA A 402 16.94 -13.66 -24.68
N MET A 403 17.69 -12.70 -24.16
CA MET A 403 18.18 -11.54 -24.90
C MET A 403 19.46 -11.88 -25.69
N SER A 404 19.93 -10.97 -26.53
CA SER A 404 21.19 -11.17 -27.27
C SER A 404 22.40 -11.24 -26.32
N SER A 405 22.39 -10.44 -25.25
CA SER A 405 23.34 -10.50 -24.15
C SER A 405 22.80 -9.80 -22.92
N GLU A 406 23.23 -10.24 -21.75
CA GLU A 406 23.05 -9.56 -20.49
C GLU A 406 23.83 -8.24 -20.42
N ASN A 407 23.41 -7.32 -19.55
CA ASN A 407 24.09 -6.07 -19.21
C ASN A 407 24.72 -6.14 -17.82
N TYR A 408 25.80 -5.36 -17.62
CA TYR A 408 26.50 -5.26 -16.33
C TYR A 408 26.83 -3.80 -16.01
N GLY A 409 26.71 -3.43 -14.74
CA GLY A 409 27.09 -2.11 -14.25
C GLY A 409 28.60 -1.86 -14.23
N LEU A 410 29.42 -2.93 -14.23
CA LEU A 410 30.88 -2.87 -14.27
C LEU A 410 31.41 -3.88 -15.26
N LEU A 411 32.18 -3.42 -16.27
CA LEU A 411 32.89 -4.25 -17.22
C LEU A 411 34.35 -3.82 -17.31
N LYS A 412 35.25 -4.75 -17.65
CA LYS A 412 36.63 -4.50 -18.08
C LYS A 412 36.74 -4.81 -19.58
N ARG A 413 37.80 -4.32 -20.25
CA ARG A 413 37.95 -4.49 -21.70
C ARG A 413 37.74 -5.92 -22.22
N PRO A 414 38.21 -6.99 -21.53
CA PRO A 414 37.90 -8.37 -21.95
C PRO A 414 36.40 -8.71 -21.84
N ASP A 415 35.72 -8.19 -20.82
CA ASP A 415 34.30 -8.38 -20.61
C ASP A 415 33.48 -7.64 -21.68
N GLU A 416 33.87 -6.39 -22.00
CA GLU A 416 33.24 -5.60 -23.07
C GLU A 416 33.32 -6.33 -24.42
N LEU A 417 34.51 -6.85 -24.76
CA LEU A 417 34.70 -7.63 -25.98
C LEU A 417 33.80 -8.87 -26.02
N TYR A 418 33.70 -9.58 -24.89
CA TYR A 418 32.86 -10.76 -24.79
C TYR A 418 31.37 -10.42 -25.00
N ILE A 419 30.86 -9.38 -24.32
CA ILE A 419 29.47 -8.95 -24.39
C ILE A 419 29.12 -8.51 -25.83
N VAL A 420 29.96 -7.71 -26.47
CA VAL A 420 29.73 -7.24 -27.83
C VAL A 420 29.69 -8.43 -28.82
N ASN A 421 30.66 -9.33 -28.73
CA ASN A 421 30.70 -10.51 -29.59
C ASN A 421 29.48 -11.43 -29.33
N LYS A 422 29.12 -11.68 -28.07
CA LYS A 422 27.97 -12.49 -27.70
C LYS A 422 26.68 -11.92 -28.28
N ALA A 423 26.47 -10.59 -28.12
CA ALA A 423 25.25 -9.94 -28.62
C ALA A 423 25.13 -10.04 -30.16
N HIS A 424 26.24 -9.78 -30.90
CA HIS A 424 26.22 -9.82 -32.36
C HIS A 424 26.22 -11.25 -32.93
N ALA A 425 26.69 -12.24 -32.17
CA ALA A 425 26.58 -13.65 -32.53
C ALA A 425 25.16 -14.23 -32.22
N ASN A 426 24.33 -13.50 -31.48
CA ASN A 426 22.98 -13.94 -31.08
C ASN A 426 21.93 -12.85 -31.32
N PRO A 427 21.77 -12.38 -32.59
CA PRO A 427 20.77 -11.36 -32.91
C PRO A 427 19.37 -11.90 -32.69
N ARG A 428 18.46 -11.05 -32.18
CA ARG A 428 17.08 -11.42 -31.88
C ARG A 428 16.12 -10.29 -32.19
N PHE A 429 14.96 -10.61 -32.72
CA PHE A 429 13.84 -9.69 -32.79
C PHE A 429 13.19 -9.54 -31.40
N VAL A 430 12.42 -8.48 -31.19
CA VAL A 430 11.65 -8.27 -29.97
C VAL A 430 10.68 -9.43 -29.71
N GLU A 431 10.08 -9.97 -30.77
CA GLU A 431 9.18 -11.14 -30.75
C GLU A 431 9.94 -12.42 -30.36
N ASP A 432 11.17 -12.58 -30.83
CA ASP A 432 11.98 -13.77 -30.53
C ASP A 432 12.37 -13.81 -29.06
N VAL A 433 12.69 -12.67 -28.46
CA VAL A 433 12.99 -12.58 -27.02
C VAL A 433 11.73 -12.98 -26.22
N ALA A 434 10.56 -12.44 -26.55
CA ALA A 434 9.33 -12.78 -25.86
C ALA A 434 8.99 -14.28 -25.97
N ARG A 435 9.11 -14.86 -27.17
CA ARG A 435 8.87 -16.31 -27.40
C ARG A 435 9.89 -17.18 -26.65
N GLU A 436 11.14 -16.76 -26.62
CA GLU A 436 12.21 -17.50 -25.96
C GLU A 436 12.04 -17.51 -24.43
N ILE A 437 11.62 -16.39 -23.84
CA ILE A 437 11.27 -16.34 -22.41
C ILE A 437 10.13 -17.31 -22.12
N LEU A 438 9.05 -17.29 -22.91
CA LEU A 438 7.92 -18.20 -22.73
C LEU A 438 8.36 -19.66 -22.84
N ARG A 439 9.18 -20.00 -23.86
CA ARG A 439 9.74 -21.35 -24.04
C ARG A 439 10.56 -21.77 -22.82
N ALA A 440 11.50 -20.94 -22.40
CA ALA A 440 12.39 -21.24 -21.27
C ALA A 440 11.63 -21.42 -19.94
N VAL A 441 10.58 -20.64 -19.71
CA VAL A 441 9.69 -20.78 -18.56
C VAL A 441 8.98 -22.12 -18.56
N ILE A 442 8.38 -22.52 -19.69
CA ILE A 442 7.66 -23.78 -19.84
C ILE A 442 8.59 -24.98 -19.68
N GLU A 443 9.80 -24.91 -20.22
CA GLU A 443 10.81 -25.98 -20.09
C GLU A 443 11.37 -26.10 -18.67
N LYS A 444 11.56 -24.98 -17.96
CA LYS A 444 12.11 -24.97 -16.59
C LYS A 444 11.07 -25.44 -15.57
N TYR A 445 9.88 -24.92 -15.62
CA TYR A 445 8.83 -25.14 -14.61
C TYR A 445 7.86 -26.24 -15.00
N THR A 446 8.38 -27.42 -15.29
CA THR A 446 7.57 -28.58 -15.71
C THR A 446 6.59 -29.06 -14.65
N ALA A 447 6.87 -28.81 -13.35
CA ALA A 447 6.05 -29.22 -12.22
C ALA A 447 4.88 -28.29 -11.90
N LEU A 448 4.82 -27.08 -12.51
CA LEU A 448 3.68 -26.19 -12.31
C LEU A 448 2.43 -26.77 -12.97
N SER A 449 1.27 -26.48 -12.39
CA SER A 449 -0.02 -26.94 -12.93
C SER A 449 -0.31 -26.31 -14.28
N ASP A 450 -1.15 -26.96 -15.09
CA ASP A 450 -1.61 -26.39 -16.39
C ASP A 450 -2.46 -25.13 -16.22
N GLU A 451 -2.97 -24.87 -15.01
CA GLU A 451 -3.70 -23.64 -14.64
C GLU A 451 -2.78 -22.47 -14.25
N ALA A 452 -1.50 -22.72 -14.00
CA ALA A 452 -0.54 -21.63 -13.78
C ALA A 452 -0.50 -20.73 -15.01
N PHE A 453 -0.17 -19.46 -14.82
CA PHE A 453 -0.20 -18.44 -15.85
C PHE A 453 1.16 -17.82 -16.06
N VAL A 454 1.48 -17.41 -17.27
CA VAL A 454 2.66 -16.60 -17.56
C VAL A 454 2.30 -15.44 -18.47
N TRP A 455 2.92 -14.30 -18.19
CA TRP A 455 2.86 -13.10 -19.05
C TRP A 455 4.27 -12.53 -19.20
N VAL A 456 4.61 -12.19 -20.44
CA VAL A 456 5.89 -11.59 -20.83
C VAL A 456 5.62 -10.36 -21.66
N CYS A 457 6.34 -9.28 -21.37
CA CYS A 457 6.42 -8.08 -22.20
C CYS A 457 7.91 -7.79 -22.46
N GLN A 458 8.30 -7.74 -23.72
CA GLN A 458 9.62 -7.31 -24.15
C GLN A 458 9.49 -5.98 -24.87
N ARG A 459 10.22 -4.96 -24.42
CA ARG A 459 10.34 -3.65 -25.06
C ARG A 459 11.79 -3.39 -25.43
N ASN A 460 12.01 -2.94 -26.66
CA ASN A 460 13.32 -2.50 -27.13
C ASN A 460 13.33 -0.98 -27.32
N GLU A 461 14.24 -0.30 -26.65
CA GLU A 461 14.50 1.15 -26.82
C GLU A 461 15.33 1.33 -28.08
N GLU A 462 14.68 1.61 -29.23
CA GLU A 462 15.31 1.65 -30.54
C GLU A 462 16.35 2.76 -30.67
N THR A 463 17.50 2.43 -31.32
CA THR A 463 18.60 3.39 -31.47
C THR A 463 18.57 4.12 -32.82
N ILE A 464 18.07 3.49 -33.88
CA ILE A 464 17.99 4.08 -35.23
C ILE A 464 16.61 4.65 -35.56
N HIS A 465 15.59 4.34 -34.76
CA HIS A 465 14.21 4.84 -34.88
C HIS A 465 13.87 5.79 -33.71
N LYS A 466 12.84 6.61 -33.89
CA LYS A 466 12.33 7.54 -32.85
C LYS A 466 11.19 6.94 -32.00
N TYR A 467 10.98 5.65 -32.08
CA TYR A 467 9.96 4.89 -31.38
C TYR A 467 10.56 3.61 -30.84
N ASP A 468 10.02 3.12 -29.76
CA ASP A 468 10.34 1.81 -29.23
C ASP A 468 9.46 0.74 -29.87
N VAL A 469 9.89 -0.51 -29.86
CA VAL A 469 9.11 -1.65 -30.29
C VAL A 469 8.82 -2.55 -29.09
N GLU A 470 7.64 -3.18 -29.10
CA GLU A 470 7.17 -4.01 -28.00
C GLU A 470 6.51 -5.27 -28.52
N ALA A 471 6.74 -6.40 -27.83
CA ALA A 471 6.05 -7.66 -28.04
C ALA A 471 5.59 -8.23 -26.70
N GLU A 472 4.35 -8.68 -26.65
CA GLU A 472 3.76 -9.36 -25.51
C GLU A 472 3.37 -10.79 -25.84
N GLY A 473 3.48 -11.68 -24.86
CA GLY A 473 3.02 -13.04 -24.93
C GLY A 473 2.48 -13.52 -23.58
N TRP A 474 1.43 -14.30 -23.59
CA TRP A 474 0.81 -14.81 -22.37
C TRP A 474 0.00 -16.09 -22.62
N GLY A 475 -0.35 -16.76 -21.55
CA GLY A 475 -1.24 -17.90 -21.55
C GLY A 475 -1.14 -18.69 -20.25
N THR A 476 -2.02 -19.68 -20.12
CA THR A 476 -1.82 -20.70 -19.08
C THR A 476 -0.71 -21.66 -19.50
N PHE A 477 -0.10 -22.31 -18.52
CA PHE A 477 0.93 -23.32 -18.77
C PHE A 477 0.41 -24.47 -19.66
N GLY A 478 -0.86 -24.86 -19.51
CA GLY A 478 -1.50 -25.88 -20.35
C GLY A 478 -1.62 -25.48 -21.82
N GLU A 479 -2.01 -24.22 -22.09
CA GLU A 479 -2.07 -23.64 -23.44
C GLU A 479 -0.68 -23.61 -24.08
N LEU A 480 0.28 -23.01 -23.40
CA LEU A 480 1.65 -22.83 -23.92
C LEU A 480 2.41 -24.16 -24.07
N ARG A 481 2.22 -25.13 -23.15
CA ARG A 481 2.75 -26.51 -23.31
C ARG A 481 2.21 -27.17 -24.56
N SER A 482 0.93 -26.94 -24.87
CA SER A 482 0.33 -27.51 -26.07
C SER A 482 0.93 -26.92 -27.34
N GLU A 483 1.20 -25.61 -27.39
CA GLU A 483 1.86 -24.98 -28.53
C GLU A 483 3.36 -25.32 -28.61
N ILE A 484 4.11 -25.08 -27.53
CA ILE A 484 5.58 -25.17 -27.54
C ILE A 484 6.07 -26.61 -27.62
N LEU A 485 5.46 -27.53 -26.83
CA LEU A 485 5.93 -28.91 -26.72
C LEU A 485 5.23 -29.89 -27.67
N ARG A 486 3.98 -29.57 -28.04
CA ARG A 486 3.13 -30.49 -28.89
C ARG A 486 2.83 -29.92 -30.25
N ASN A 487 3.30 -28.70 -30.56
CA ASN A 487 3.08 -28.01 -31.82
C ASN A 487 1.58 -27.88 -32.21
N ALA A 488 0.72 -27.75 -31.19
CA ALA A 488 -0.71 -27.53 -31.36
C ALA A 488 -1.00 -26.06 -31.62
N SER A 489 -2.04 -25.76 -32.40
CA SER A 489 -2.49 -24.37 -32.56
C SER A 489 -3.61 -24.10 -31.57
N ILE A 490 -3.48 -23.04 -30.79
CA ILE A 490 -4.50 -22.54 -29.87
C ILE A 490 -5.11 -21.28 -30.48
N GLU A 491 -6.44 -21.26 -30.64
CA GLU A 491 -7.13 -20.11 -31.26
C GLU A 491 -7.04 -18.84 -30.40
N ARG A 492 -7.03 -19.02 -29.08
CA ARG A 492 -7.00 -17.91 -28.13
C ARG A 492 -6.42 -18.37 -26.79
N HIS A 493 -5.52 -17.57 -26.27
CA HIS A 493 -5.00 -17.75 -24.92
C HIS A 493 -5.86 -17.04 -23.87
N THR A 494 -5.87 -17.58 -22.67
CA THR A 494 -6.43 -16.96 -21.48
C THR A 494 -5.65 -15.68 -21.18
N THR A 495 -6.31 -14.52 -21.10
CA THR A 495 -5.65 -13.25 -20.80
C THR A 495 -5.34 -13.13 -19.30
N ARG A 496 -4.44 -12.20 -18.93
CA ARG A 496 -4.11 -11.91 -17.53
C ARG A 496 -5.33 -11.49 -16.73
N GLU A 497 -6.19 -10.66 -17.33
CA GLU A 497 -7.42 -10.18 -16.73
C GLU A 497 -8.42 -11.31 -16.49
N GLU A 498 -8.54 -12.23 -17.42
CA GLU A 498 -9.39 -13.42 -17.28
C GLU A 498 -8.83 -14.35 -16.21
N TRP A 499 -7.53 -14.61 -16.24
CA TRP A 499 -6.87 -15.45 -15.25
C TRP A 499 -6.99 -14.88 -13.83
N LEU A 500 -6.83 -13.55 -13.66
CA LEU A 500 -7.03 -12.87 -12.39
C LEU A 500 -8.51 -12.72 -11.99
N GLY A 501 -9.46 -13.05 -12.88
CA GLY A 501 -10.89 -12.85 -12.64
C GLY A 501 -11.31 -11.38 -12.63
N LEU A 502 -10.57 -10.52 -13.34
CA LEU A 502 -10.86 -9.09 -13.47
C LEU A 502 -11.96 -8.81 -14.48
N THR A 503 -12.10 -9.67 -15.46
CA THR A 503 -13.23 -9.72 -16.42
C THR A 503 -14.19 -10.81 -15.96
N GLY A 504 -15.49 -10.51 -15.88
CA GLY A 504 -16.49 -11.57 -15.73
C GLY A 504 -16.38 -12.55 -16.92
N PRO A 505 -16.91 -13.79 -16.83
CA PRO A 505 -16.88 -14.71 -17.94
C PRO A 505 -17.42 -13.98 -19.19
N ALA A 506 -16.60 -13.94 -20.24
CA ALA A 506 -16.98 -13.33 -21.50
C ALA A 506 -18.28 -14.00 -21.97
N GLY A 507 -19.38 -13.29 -21.89
CA GLY A 507 -20.66 -13.53 -22.50
C GLY A 507 -21.23 -14.95 -22.36
N LYS A 508 -22.11 -15.15 -21.39
CA LYS A 508 -23.36 -15.89 -21.64
C LYS A 508 -24.51 -14.92 -21.73
#